data_9a166bf1cf237f811a1190c59aab243e
#
_entry.id   9a166bf1cf237f811a1190c59aab243e
#
_cell.length_a   1.000
_cell.length_b   1.000
_cell.length_c   1.000
_cell.angle_alpha   90.00
_cell.angle_beta   90.00
_cell.angle_gamma   90.00
#
_symmetry.space_group_name_H-M   'P 1'
#
loop_
_entity.id
_entity.type
_entity.pdbx_description
1 polymer ?
#
loop_
_entity_poly.entity_id
_entity_poly.type
_entity_poly.pdbx_seq_one_letter_code
_entity_poly.pdbx_strand_id
1 'polypeptide(L)'
;MNLKKTLLGMLLGLTATLAAAQGYPNKPIRLVVTFPPGGAPDILARLFSDKAQLGQPVVIDNKPGAGGNIGADNVAKSPPDGYSLVMATVGTHSINGALYSKMPYDMVKDFTPVAHVASTPNLLVVTNDLPVKNVAELITYLKANPNKLSFGSPGIGSSVHVSGELFKSLTGTSMTHVPYKGRQFAIPDLVGGQIQLMFDNMPSALPMAKEGKIRAVAQTTAKRSAAAPDVPTVAETVPGFEATTWFAVFAPAGTPKDVVAKINAEMQRVFKLPDVVEKMKALGLEPWISTPEELAKYQATEMVKWAKVVKDSGAKAD
;
A
#
# COMPACT_ATOMS: atom_id res chain seq x y z
N MET A 1 -16.01 14.18 65.59
CA MET A 1 -15.44 14.35 64.21
C MET A 1 -15.57 13.02 63.50
N ASN A 2 -16.38 12.96 62.47
CA ASN A 2 -17.10 11.75 62.01
C ASN A 2 -16.24 10.73 61.27
N LEU A 3 -15.84 9.66 61.94
CA LEU A 3 -15.15 8.48 61.38
C LEU A 3 -15.93 7.85 60.19
N LYS A 4 -17.26 7.97 60.16
CA LYS A 4 -18.13 7.46 59.08
C LYS A 4 -17.97 8.22 57.74
N LYS A 5 -17.58 9.51 57.77
CA LYS A 5 -17.37 10.31 56.54
C LYS A 5 -16.00 10.00 55.92
N THR A 6 -15.01 9.62 56.72
CA THR A 6 -13.66 9.26 56.23
C THR A 6 -13.66 7.86 55.57
N LEU A 7 -14.43 6.91 56.10
CA LEU A 7 -14.59 5.59 55.48
C LEU A 7 -15.36 5.65 54.14
N LEU A 8 -16.35 6.52 54.01
CA LEU A 8 -17.11 6.67 52.77
C LEU A 8 -16.26 7.29 51.63
N GLY A 9 -15.36 8.23 52.00
CA GLY A 9 -14.42 8.82 51.04
C GLY A 9 -13.34 7.83 50.54
N MET A 10 -12.88 6.90 51.39
CA MET A 10 -11.96 5.85 50.99
C MET A 10 -12.58 4.75 50.09
N LEU A 11 -13.86 4.41 50.31
CA LEU A 11 -14.55 3.45 49.44
C LEU A 11 -14.84 4.03 48.05
N LEU A 12 -15.13 5.34 47.89
CA LEU A 12 -15.31 5.98 46.60
C LEU A 12 -13.98 6.13 45.81
N GLY A 13 -12.86 6.25 46.52
CA GLY A 13 -11.52 6.32 45.87
C GLY A 13 -11.05 4.99 45.31
N LEU A 14 -11.47 3.86 45.92
CA LEU A 14 -11.07 2.51 45.44
C LEU A 14 -11.88 2.04 44.21
N THR A 15 -13.08 2.52 44.00
CA THR A 15 -13.91 2.15 42.83
C THR A 15 -13.51 2.88 41.54
N ALA A 16 -12.86 4.03 41.64
CA ALA A 16 -12.37 4.76 40.47
C ALA A 16 -11.13 4.12 39.80
N THR A 17 -10.37 3.31 40.54
CA THR A 17 -9.18 2.62 40.00
C THR A 17 -9.47 1.28 39.29
N LEU A 18 -10.67 0.74 39.44
CA LEU A 18 -11.08 -0.51 38.77
C LEU A 18 -11.67 -0.31 37.36
N ALA A 19 -11.98 0.94 36.99
CA ALA A 19 -12.50 1.24 35.64
C ALA A 19 -11.40 1.32 34.56
N ALA A 20 -10.12 1.34 34.93
CA ALA A 20 -8.99 1.44 34.00
C ALA A 20 -8.46 0.06 33.49
N ALA A 21 -9.10 -1.05 33.88
CA ALA A 21 -8.61 -2.40 33.55
C ALA A 21 -9.47 -3.14 32.52
N GLN A 22 -10.20 -2.43 31.65
CA GLN A 22 -10.72 -3.09 30.45
C GLN A 22 -9.56 -3.19 29.45
N GLY A 23 -8.94 -4.38 29.40
CA GLY A 23 -7.79 -4.65 28.51
C GLY A 23 -8.10 -4.29 27.07
N TYR A 24 -7.17 -3.59 26.41
CA TYR A 24 -7.25 -3.34 24.97
C TYR A 24 -7.12 -4.68 24.21
N PRO A 25 -7.95 -4.90 23.14
CA PRO A 25 -9.12 -4.15 22.71
C PRO A 25 -10.40 -4.60 23.43
N ASN A 26 -11.33 -3.68 23.69
CA ASN A 26 -12.66 -3.97 24.24
C ASN A 26 -13.81 -3.61 23.27
N LYS A 27 -13.49 -3.13 22.08
CA LYS A 27 -14.40 -2.82 20.97
C LYS A 27 -13.73 -3.15 19.63
N PRO A 28 -14.47 -3.25 18.51
CA PRO A 28 -13.90 -3.53 17.19
C PRO A 28 -12.81 -2.53 16.81
N ILE A 29 -11.75 -3.07 16.17
CA ILE A 29 -10.65 -2.27 15.62
C ILE A 29 -10.96 -1.98 14.15
N ARG A 30 -10.90 -0.73 13.75
CA ARG A 30 -11.08 -0.30 12.37
C ARG A 30 -9.75 -0.27 11.65
N LEU A 31 -9.62 -1.02 10.56
CA LEU A 31 -8.47 -0.96 9.65
C LEU A 31 -8.90 -0.26 8.35
N VAL A 32 -8.48 0.99 8.21
CA VAL A 32 -8.75 1.81 7.02
C VAL A 32 -7.85 1.35 5.88
N VAL A 33 -8.43 0.97 4.76
CA VAL A 33 -7.74 0.66 3.51
C VAL A 33 -7.86 1.86 2.56
N THR A 34 -6.74 2.40 2.13
CA THR A 34 -6.68 3.67 1.40
C THR A 34 -7.08 3.57 -0.09
N PHE A 35 -7.46 2.38 -0.54
CA PHE A 35 -7.91 2.09 -1.91
C PHE A 35 -9.21 1.27 -1.91
N PRO A 36 -9.93 1.20 -3.04
CA PRO A 36 -11.14 0.39 -3.15
C PRO A 36 -10.89 -1.11 -2.94
N PRO A 37 -11.95 -1.90 -2.66
CA PRO A 37 -11.85 -3.35 -2.52
C PRO A 37 -11.22 -4.06 -3.71
N GLY A 38 -10.55 -5.19 -3.47
CA GLY A 38 -9.96 -6.08 -4.48
C GLY A 38 -8.54 -5.72 -4.94
N GLY A 39 -7.97 -4.61 -4.49
CA GLY A 39 -6.55 -4.29 -4.67
C GLY A 39 -5.65 -4.98 -3.63
N ALA A 40 -4.33 -4.97 -3.85
CA ALA A 40 -3.37 -5.59 -2.95
C ALA A 40 -3.49 -5.15 -1.48
N PRO A 41 -3.68 -3.86 -1.13
CA PRO A 41 -3.85 -3.46 0.27
C PRO A 41 -5.13 -4.01 0.90
N ASP A 42 -6.22 -4.15 0.13
CA ASP A 42 -7.48 -4.74 0.60
C ASP A 42 -7.34 -6.26 0.84
N ILE A 43 -6.65 -6.95 -0.06
CA ILE A 43 -6.35 -8.39 0.10
C ILE A 43 -5.57 -8.63 1.40
N LEU A 44 -4.53 -7.86 1.67
CA LEU A 44 -3.71 -7.96 2.89
C LEU A 44 -4.52 -7.64 4.14
N ALA A 45 -5.33 -6.58 4.09
CA ALA A 45 -6.18 -6.19 5.22
C ALA A 45 -7.20 -7.28 5.57
N ARG A 46 -7.81 -7.93 4.57
CA ARG A 46 -8.75 -9.05 4.78
C ARG A 46 -8.04 -10.30 5.28
N LEU A 47 -6.86 -10.63 4.76
CA LEU A 47 -6.06 -11.75 5.30
C LEU A 47 -5.77 -11.56 6.79
N PHE A 48 -5.47 -10.33 7.22
CA PHE A 48 -5.29 -10.02 8.63
C PHE A 48 -6.60 -10.11 9.41
N SER A 49 -7.66 -9.44 8.94
CA SER A 49 -8.98 -9.43 9.60
C SER A 49 -9.55 -10.84 9.82
N ASP A 50 -9.42 -11.71 8.82
CA ASP A 50 -9.97 -13.08 8.85
C ASP A 50 -9.26 -14.00 9.87
N LYS A 51 -7.99 -13.72 10.18
CA LYS A 51 -7.15 -14.59 11.02
C LYS A 51 -6.77 -13.94 12.36
N ALA A 52 -7.09 -12.68 12.59
CA ALA A 52 -6.73 -11.95 13.80
C ALA A 52 -7.47 -12.51 15.04
N GLN A 53 -6.72 -12.65 16.15
CA GLN A 53 -7.20 -13.19 17.43
C GLN A 53 -6.97 -12.17 18.56
N LEU A 54 -7.36 -10.92 18.32
CA LEU A 54 -7.20 -9.84 19.28
C LEU A 54 -8.28 -9.79 20.38
N GLY A 55 -9.27 -10.70 20.32
CA GLY A 55 -10.43 -10.70 21.21
C GLY A 55 -11.57 -9.78 20.76
N GLN A 56 -11.33 -8.96 19.74
CA GLN A 56 -12.31 -8.13 19.07
C GLN A 56 -12.11 -8.22 17.56
N PRO A 57 -13.16 -8.07 16.74
CA PRO A 57 -13.04 -8.11 15.28
C PRO A 57 -12.24 -6.93 14.74
N VAL A 58 -11.51 -7.19 13.65
CA VAL A 58 -10.90 -6.15 12.82
C VAL A 58 -11.83 -5.85 11.65
N VAL A 59 -12.37 -4.65 11.59
CA VAL A 59 -13.33 -4.21 10.56
C VAL A 59 -12.62 -3.43 9.48
N ILE A 60 -12.75 -3.86 8.23
CA ILE A 60 -12.16 -3.20 7.06
C ILE A 60 -13.04 -2.03 6.62
N ASP A 61 -12.45 -0.85 6.52
CA ASP A 61 -13.09 0.39 6.05
C ASP A 61 -12.33 0.95 4.84
N ASN A 62 -12.84 0.70 3.63
CA ASN A 62 -12.23 1.21 2.41
C ASN A 62 -12.55 2.69 2.21
N LYS A 63 -11.53 3.57 2.30
CA LYS A 63 -11.62 5.03 2.10
C LYS A 63 -10.68 5.47 0.97
N PRO A 64 -11.08 5.30 -0.30
CA PRO A 64 -10.27 5.68 -1.44
C PRO A 64 -10.30 7.19 -1.71
N GLY A 65 -9.37 7.65 -2.56
CA GLY A 65 -9.35 8.99 -3.13
C GLY A 65 -8.02 9.72 -2.91
N ALA A 66 -7.70 10.66 -3.80
CA ALA A 66 -6.47 11.44 -3.81
C ALA A 66 -5.19 10.59 -3.62
N GLY A 67 -5.03 9.51 -4.42
CA GLY A 67 -3.88 8.59 -4.27
C GLY A 67 -3.80 7.88 -2.92
N GLY A 68 -4.91 7.75 -2.19
CA GLY A 68 -5.00 7.16 -0.85
C GLY A 68 -4.92 8.17 0.28
N ASN A 69 -4.65 9.45 -0.01
CA ASN A 69 -4.48 10.49 1.02
C ASN A 69 -5.74 10.69 1.87
N ILE A 70 -6.95 10.52 1.30
CA ILE A 70 -8.21 10.66 2.06
C ILE A 70 -8.29 9.64 3.20
N GLY A 71 -7.95 8.38 2.93
CA GLY A 71 -7.96 7.32 3.94
C GLY A 71 -6.85 7.51 4.99
N ALA A 72 -5.66 7.90 4.57
CA ALA A 72 -4.54 8.17 5.47
C ALA A 72 -4.82 9.37 6.39
N ASP A 73 -5.32 10.48 5.85
CA ASP A 73 -5.71 11.68 6.62
C ASP A 73 -6.81 11.38 7.65
N ASN A 74 -7.77 10.54 7.29
CA ASN A 74 -8.82 10.12 8.21
C ASN A 74 -8.26 9.42 9.45
N VAL A 75 -7.21 8.59 9.29
CA VAL A 75 -6.56 7.93 10.42
C VAL A 75 -5.63 8.87 11.17
N ALA A 76 -4.85 9.70 10.47
CA ALA A 76 -3.99 10.72 11.10
C ALA A 76 -4.74 11.58 12.13
N LYS A 77 -6.02 11.89 11.83
CA LYS A 77 -6.90 12.70 12.68
C LYS A 77 -7.77 11.90 13.65
N SER A 78 -7.59 10.57 13.71
CA SER A 78 -8.33 9.72 14.65
C SER A 78 -7.68 9.75 16.05
N PRO A 79 -8.44 9.42 17.13
CA PRO A 79 -7.86 9.28 18.46
C PRO A 79 -6.71 8.26 18.48
N PRO A 80 -5.62 8.51 19.23
CA PRO A 80 -4.47 7.62 19.32
C PRO A 80 -4.69 6.50 20.35
N ASP A 81 -5.83 5.82 20.28
CA ASP A 81 -6.27 4.79 21.21
C ASP A 81 -6.11 3.35 20.68
N GLY A 82 -5.55 3.20 19.47
CA GLY A 82 -5.33 1.91 18.80
C GLY A 82 -6.55 1.34 18.08
N TYR A 83 -7.71 1.99 18.10
CA TYR A 83 -8.93 1.51 17.43
C TYR A 83 -9.09 1.98 15.99
N SER A 84 -8.21 2.84 15.52
CA SER A 84 -8.12 3.24 14.11
C SER A 84 -6.72 2.99 13.60
N LEU A 85 -6.60 2.15 12.59
CA LEU A 85 -5.34 1.81 11.92
C LEU A 85 -5.47 2.10 10.43
N VAL A 86 -4.36 2.34 9.76
CA VAL A 86 -4.34 2.46 8.29
C VAL A 86 -3.48 1.36 7.67
N MET A 87 -4.01 0.67 6.68
CA MET A 87 -3.23 -0.11 5.72
C MET A 87 -2.66 0.88 4.70
N ALA A 88 -1.48 1.34 4.99
CA ALA A 88 -0.73 2.29 4.20
C ALA A 88 -0.06 1.63 2.99
N THR A 89 0.25 2.44 1.99
CA THR A 89 1.00 2.04 0.80
C THR A 89 2.25 2.91 0.63
N VAL A 90 3.17 2.47 -0.20
CA VAL A 90 4.31 3.30 -0.62
C VAL A 90 3.87 4.69 -1.09
N GLY A 91 2.69 4.80 -1.74
CA GLY A 91 2.11 6.06 -2.17
C GLY A 91 1.86 7.01 -1.01
N THR A 92 1.04 6.57 -0.04
CA THR A 92 0.58 7.40 1.08
C THR A 92 1.69 7.73 2.09
N HIS A 93 2.73 6.88 2.22
CA HIS A 93 3.76 7.04 3.26
C HIS A 93 5.19 7.23 2.72
N SER A 94 5.38 7.41 1.40
CA SER A 94 6.70 7.76 0.84
C SER A 94 6.63 8.65 -0.40
N ILE A 95 5.70 8.40 -1.35
CA ILE A 95 5.67 9.11 -2.64
C ILE A 95 4.98 10.46 -2.52
N ASN A 96 3.81 10.49 -1.90
CA ASN A 96 2.87 11.62 -2.00
C ASN A 96 3.43 12.92 -1.42
N GLY A 97 4.30 12.85 -0.40
CA GLY A 97 4.96 14.03 0.16
C GLY A 97 5.88 14.78 -0.80
N ALA A 98 6.41 14.07 -1.82
CA ALA A 98 7.22 14.70 -2.86
C ALA A 98 6.39 15.09 -4.11
N LEU A 99 5.20 14.49 -4.26
CA LEU A 99 4.39 14.59 -5.46
C LEU A 99 3.31 15.69 -5.37
N TYR A 100 2.64 15.80 -4.20
CA TYR A 100 1.58 16.76 -3.96
C TYR A 100 2.16 18.07 -3.42
N SER A 101 1.75 19.22 -3.94
CA SER A 101 2.15 20.54 -3.46
C SER A 101 1.66 20.79 -2.02
N LYS A 102 0.50 20.18 -1.64
CA LYS A 102 -0.10 20.30 -0.31
C LYS A 102 -0.60 18.95 0.18
N MET A 103 0.09 18.39 1.18
CA MET A 103 -0.35 17.19 1.88
C MET A 103 -1.32 17.55 3.02
N PRO A 104 -2.41 16.76 3.24
CA PRO A 104 -3.32 16.97 4.35
C PRO A 104 -2.78 16.42 5.69
N TYR A 105 -1.69 15.67 5.68
CA TYR A 105 -1.00 15.09 6.84
C TYR A 105 0.52 15.05 6.63
N ASP A 106 1.26 14.95 7.72
CA ASP A 106 2.70 14.64 7.73
C ASP A 106 2.87 13.11 7.83
N MET A 107 3.51 12.51 6.82
CA MET A 107 3.68 11.05 6.71
C MET A 107 4.48 10.42 7.86
N VAL A 108 5.19 11.21 8.64
CA VAL A 108 6.03 10.75 9.77
C VAL A 108 5.45 11.22 11.10
N LYS A 109 5.13 12.51 11.24
CA LYS A 109 4.74 13.10 12.52
C LYS A 109 3.34 12.74 12.96
N ASP A 110 2.42 12.49 12.02
CA ASP A 110 1.02 12.22 12.32
C ASP A 110 0.73 10.72 12.51
N PHE A 111 1.77 9.87 12.43
CA PHE A 111 1.62 8.42 12.53
C PHE A 111 2.63 7.77 13.48
N THR A 112 2.21 6.67 14.08
CA THR A 112 3.05 5.71 14.79
C THR A 112 3.18 4.46 13.93
N PRO A 113 4.40 4.04 13.52
CA PRO A 113 4.61 2.79 12.80
C PRO A 113 4.15 1.58 13.62
N VAL A 114 3.52 0.61 12.96
CA VAL A 114 3.11 -0.66 13.59
C VAL A 114 3.87 -1.83 13.01
N ALA A 115 3.72 -2.10 11.71
CA ALA A 115 4.44 -3.19 11.03
C ALA A 115 4.48 -2.96 9.52
N HIS A 116 5.62 -3.22 8.88
CA HIS A 116 5.65 -3.55 7.45
C HIS A 116 4.95 -4.90 7.26
N VAL A 117 4.19 -5.07 6.20
CA VAL A 117 3.39 -6.29 5.99
C VAL A 117 3.90 -7.11 4.81
N ALA A 118 4.05 -6.47 3.67
CA ALA A 118 4.48 -7.13 2.44
C ALA A 118 5.03 -6.13 1.43
N SER A 119 5.84 -6.66 0.52
CA SER A 119 6.22 -6.00 -0.72
C SER A 119 5.73 -6.79 -1.93
N THR A 120 5.60 -6.14 -3.08
CA THR A 120 5.23 -6.79 -4.34
C THR A 120 5.76 -6.01 -5.53
N PRO A 121 6.15 -6.66 -6.63
CA PRO A 121 6.35 -5.95 -7.89
C PRO A 121 5.02 -5.43 -8.44
N ASN A 122 5.10 -4.40 -9.28
CA ASN A 122 4.08 -4.17 -10.28
C ASN A 122 4.41 -5.04 -11.51
N LEU A 123 3.38 -5.42 -12.27
CA LEU A 123 3.52 -5.97 -13.60
C LEU A 123 3.25 -4.87 -14.64
N LEU A 124 4.18 -4.65 -15.53
CA LEU A 124 3.91 -3.96 -16.78
C LEU A 124 3.04 -4.88 -17.62
N VAL A 125 1.78 -4.55 -17.70
CA VAL A 125 0.77 -5.27 -18.47
C VAL A 125 0.26 -4.41 -19.61
N VAL A 126 -0.06 -5.05 -20.71
CA VAL A 126 -0.59 -4.39 -21.93
C VAL A 126 -1.87 -5.06 -22.38
N THR A 127 -2.71 -4.31 -23.13
CA THR A 127 -3.84 -4.89 -23.85
C THR A 127 -3.34 -5.89 -24.91
N ASN A 128 -4.13 -6.93 -25.19
CA ASN A 128 -3.73 -7.98 -26.11
C ASN A 128 -3.55 -7.49 -27.56
N ASP A 129 -4.23 -6.43 -27.95
CA ASP A 129 -4.19 -5.85 -29.30
C ASP A 129 -2.91 -5.03 -29.55
N LEU A 130 -2.18 -4.63 -28.50
CA LEU A 130 -0.94 -3.90 -28.66
C LEU A 130 0.16 -4.86 -29.21
N PRO A 131 0.78 -4.57 -30.37
CA PRO A 131 1.72 -5.49 -31.01
C PRO A 131 3.12 -5.43 -30.41
N VAL A 132 3.23 -5.56 -29.07
CA VAL A 132 4.50 -5.59 -28.33
C VAL A 132 4.54 -6.81 -27.40
N LYS A 133 5.67 -7.49 -27.33
CA LYS A 133 5.85 -8.73 -26.55
C LYS A 133 6.85 -8.58 -25.39
N ASN A 134 7.66 -7.54 -25.42
CA ASN A 134 8.72 -7.29 -24.45
C ASN A 134 8.99 -5.78 -24.27
N VAL A 135 9.81 -5.44 -23.29
CA VAL A 135 10.15 -4.04 -22.96
C VAL A 135 10.85 -3.33 -24.11
N ALA A 136 11.74 -3.99 -24.82
CA ALA A 136 12.49 -3.38 -25.95
C ALA A 136 11.55 -3.01 -27.11
N GLU A 137 10.62 -3.89 -27.46
CA GLU A 137 9.58 -3.62 -28.47
C GLU A 137 8.65 -2.47 -28.04
N LEU A 138 8.26 -2.42 -26.75
CA LEU A 138 7.46 -1.32 -26.22
C LEU A 138 8.18 0.01 -26.34
N ILE A 139 9.48 0.08 -25.97
CA ILE A 139 10.29 1.28 -26.09
C ILE A 139 10.39 1.73 -27.56
N THR A 140 10.64 0.79 -28.47
CA THR A 140 10.69 1.06 -29.91
C THR A 140 9.38 1.63 -30.43
N TYR A 141 8.26 0.99 -30.01
CA TYR A 141 6.92 1.45 -30.41
C TYR A 141 6.62 2.86 -29.90
N LEU A 142 6.93 3.13 -28.62
CA LEU A 142 6.71 4.44 -28.00
C LEU A 142 7.55 5.56 -28.65
N LYS A 143 8.82 5.27 -29.01
CA LYS A 143 9.68 6.23 -29.70
C LYS A 143 9.17 6.56 -31.11
N ALA A 144 8.62 5.55 -31.81
CA ALA A 144 8.03 5.75 -33.13
C ALA A 144 6.64 6.43 -33.08
N ASN A 145 5.97 6.37 -31.93
CA ASN A 145 4.60 6.90 -31.75
C ASN A 145 4.49 7.71 -30.44
N PRO A 146 5.13 8.86 -30.32
CA PRO A 146 5.12 9.65 -29.10
C PRO A 146 3.68 10.09 -28.73
N ASN A 147 3.33 9.97 -27.43
CA ASN A 147 2.01 10.29 -26.86
C ASN A 147 0.81 9.55 -27.45
N LYS A 148 1.02 8.51 -28.26
CA LYS A 148 -0.07 7.71 -28.85
C LYS A 148 -0.67 6.71 -27.86
N LEU A 149 0.13 6.21 -26.93
CA LEU A 149 -0.34 5.26 -25.91
C LEU A 149 -0.68 5.98 -24.62
N SER A 150 -1.71 5.46 -23.94
CA SER A 150 -2.11 5.89 -22.62
C SER A 150 -1.84 4.77 -21.60
N PHE A 151 -1.38 5.15 -20.41
CA PHE A 151 -1.27 4.21 -19.28
C PHE A 151 -2.21 4.61 -18.14
N GLY A 152 -2.87 3.60 -17.57
CA GLY A 152 -3.81 3.80 -16.48
C GLY A 152 -3.16 3.64 -15.10
N SER A 153 -3.77 4.27 -14.08
CA SER A 153 -3.45 4.03 -12.68
C SER A 153 -4.69 4.12 -11.79
N PRO A 154 -4.65 3.54 -10.57
CA PRO A 154 -5.74 3.69 -9.60
C PRO A 154 -5.78 5.08 -8.93
N GLY A 155 -4.97 6.01 -9.40
CA GLY A 155 -4.89 7.39 -8.94
C GLY A 155 -3.49 7.94 -8.95
N ILE A 156 -3.39 9.27 -9.03
CA ILE A 156 -2.14 10.01 -8.96
C ILE A 156 -1.46 9.74 -7.60
N GLY A 157 -0.15 9.47 -7.59
CA GLY A 157 0.61 9.14 -6.38
C GLY A 157 0.61 7.65 -6.01
N SER A 158 -0.13 6.79 -6.73
CA SER A 158 0.03 5.35 -6.60
C SER A 158 1.36 4.87 -7.15
N SER A 159 1.86 3.71 -6.67
CA SER A 159 3.04 3.05 -7.25
C SER A 159 2.88 2.79 -8.75
N VAL A 160 1.67 2.50 -9.20
CA VAL A 160 1.30 2.27 -10.61
C VAL A 160 1.58 3.50 -11.46
N HIS A 161 1.13 4.68 -11.00
CA HIS A 161 1.41 5.96 -11.64
C HIS A 161 2.92 6.23 -11.75
N VAL A 162 3.60 6.22 -10.59
CA VAL A 162 5.02 6.62 -10.54
C VAL A 162 5.93 5.61 -11.25
N SER A 163 5.56 4.31 -11.33
CA SER A 163 6.26 3.34 -12.18
C SER A 163 6.19 3.72 -13.66
N GLY A 164 5.04 4.21 -14.14
CA GLY A 164 4.89 4.70 -15.50
C GLY A 164 5.73 5.94 -15.77
N GLU A 165 5.73 6.89 -14.86
CA GLU A 165 6.55 8.11 -14.96
C GLU A 165 8.06 7.80 -14.93
N LEU A 166 8.49 6.89 -14.04
CA LEU A 166 9.88 6.42 -14.00
C LEU A 166 10.28 5.74 -15.33
N PHE A 167 9.39 4.92 -15.89
CA PHE A 167 9.64 4.27 -17.18
C PHE A 167 9.83 5.30 -18.29
N LYS A 168 8.96 6.30 -18.39
CA LYS A 168 9.07 7.41 -19.36
C LYS A 168 10.41 8.14 -19.21
N SER A 169 10.77 8.48 -17.99
CA SER A 169 12.00 9.21 -17.67
C SER A 169 13.25 8.44 -18.09
N LEU A 170 13.36 7.15 -17.69
CA LEU A 170 14.56 6.34 -17.97
C LEU A 170 14.69 5.92 -19.43
N THR A 171 13.58 5.82 -20.16
CA THR A 171 13.60 5.40 -21.59
C THR A 171 13.56 6.56 -22.57
N GLY A 172 13.33 7.77 -22.09
CA GLY A 172 13.12 8.94 -22.96
C GLY A 172 11.90 8.79 -23.87
N THR A 173 10.85 8.10 -23.37
CA THR A 173 9.59 7.89 -24.09
C THR A 173 8.47 8.76 -23.52
N SER A 174 7.36 8.86 -24.23
CA SER A 174 6.19 9.61 -23.78
C SER A 174 4.90 8.77 -23.90
N MET A 175 4.07 8.88 -22.85
CA MET A 175 2.74 8.25 -22.74
C MET A 175 1.83 9.18 -21.97
N THR A 176 0.53 9.16 -22.29
CA THR A 176 -0.48 9.91 -21.53
C THR A 176 -0.89 9.14 -20.28
N HIS A 177 -0.81 9.77 -19.11
CA HIS A 177 -1.32 9.18 -17.87
C HIS A 177 -2.83 9.41 -17.75
N VAL A 178 -3.58 8.35 -17.47
CA VAL A 178 -5.03 8.38 -17.22
C VAL A 178 -5.29 7.91 -15.78
N PRO A 179 -5.55 8.84 -14.84
CA PRO A 179 -5.84 8.48 -13.46
C PRO A 179 -7.31 8.08 -13.27
N TYR A 180 -7.54 6.95 -12.65
CA TYR A 180 -8.86 6.44 -12.27
C TYR A 180 -9.08 6.57 -10.76
N LYS A 181 -10.35 6.50 -10.32
CA LYS A 181 -10.71 6.50 -8.88
C LYS A 181 -10.54 5.11 -8.23
N GLY A 182 -9.70 4.25 -8.81
CA GLY A 182 -9.40 2.90 -8.36
C GLY A 182 -9.15 1.96 -9.53
N ARG A 183 -8.47 0.85 -9.26
CA ARG A 183 -8.09 -0.16 -10.25
C ARG A 183 -9.29 -0.74 -11.01
N GLN A 184 -10.39 -1.01 -10.30
CA GLN A 184 -11.60 -1.60 -10.88
C GLN A 184 -12.21 -0.78 -12.03
N PHE A 185 -11.93 0.52 -12.09
CA PHE A 185 -12.36 1.39 -13.18
C PHE A 185 -11.36 1.43 -14.34
N ALA A 186 -10.07 1.17 -14.08
CA ALA A 186 -9.04 1.14 -15.11
C ALA A 186 -9.02 -0.18 -15.91
N ILE A 187 -9.35 -1.30 -15.24
CA ILE A 187 -9.23 -2.63 -15.84
C ILE A 187 -10.15 -2.86 -17.04
N PRO A 188 -11.44 -2.49 -17.00
CA PRO A 188 -12.28 -2.61 -18.19
C PRO A 188 -11.71 -1.85 -19.39
N ASP A 189 -11.17 -0.66 -19.16
CA ASP A 189 -10.57 0.17 -20.20
C ASP A 189 -9.25 -0.42 -20.73
N LEU A 190 -8.46 -1.08 -19.88
CA LEU A 190 -7.26 -1.81 -20.30
C LEU A 190 -7.62 -3.03 -21.16
N VAL A 191 -8.58 -3.84 -20.72
CA VAL A 191 -9.04 -5.02 -21.46
C VAL A 191 -9.69 -4.63 -22.78
N GLY A 192 -10.45 -3.54 -22.78
CA GLY A 192 -11.13 -2.99 -23.96
C GLY A 192 -10.23 -2.12 -24.86
N GLY A 193 -8.93 -1.93 -24.51
CA GLY A 193 -7.99 -1.16 -25.32
C GLY A 193 -8.17 0.37 -25.28
N GLN A 194 -9.02 0.93 -24.41
CA GLN A 194 -9.17 2.37 -24.22
C GLN A 194 -7.90 3.00 -23.61
N ILE A 195 -7.22 2.28 -22.73
CA ILE A 195 -5.84 2.50 -22.33
C ILE A 195 -5.02 1.28 -22.74
N GLN A 196 -3.76 1.45 -23.09
CA GLN A 196 -2.97 0.38 -23.70
C GLN A 196 -2.10 -0.37 -22.70
N LEU A 197 -1.77 0.24 -21.55
CA LEU A 197 -0.90 -0.40 -20.56
C LEU A 197 -1.14 0.11 -19.14
N MET A 198 -0.68 -0.69 -18.17
CA MET A 198 -0.61 -0.34 -16.75
C MET A 198 0.62 -0.97 -16.12
N PHE A 199 1.14 -0.37 -15.04
CA PHE A 199 2.10 -0.99 -14.13
C PHE A 199 1.33 -1.50 -12.89
N ASP A 200 0.41 -2.46 -13.09
CA ASP A 200 -0.54 -2.88 -12.06
C ASP A 200 0.08 -3.82 -11.02
N ASN A 201 -0.37 -3.75 -9.75
CA ASN A 201 0.18 -4.60 -8.71
C ASN A 201 0.05 -6.09 -9.05
N MET A 202 1.12 -6.87 -8.86
CA MET A 202 1.16 -8.29 -9.24
C MET A 202 0.00 -9.11 -8.67
N PRO A 203 -0.43 -8.96 -7.39
CA PRO A 203 -1.54 -9.75 -6.84
C PRO A 203 -2.84 -9.65 -7.63
N SER A 204 -3.07 -8.51 -8.25
CA SER A 204 -4.28 -8.26 -9.04
C SER A 204 -4.08 -8.45 -10.54
N ALA A 205 -2.87 -8.24 -11.06
CA ALA A 205 -2.57 -8.34 -12.49
C ALA A 205 -2.24 -9.79 -12.93
N LEU A 206 -1.52 -10.54 -12.10
CA LEU A 206 -1.04 -11.88 -12.46
C LEU A 206 -2.16 -12.88 -12.77
N PRO A 207 -3.26 -12.97 -11.99
CA PRO A 207 -4.38 -13.84 -12.35
C PRO A 207 -4.97 -13.50 -13.72
N MET A 208 -5.16 -12.23 -14.02
CA MET A 208 -5.72 -11.78 -15.31
C MET A 208 -4.79 -12.07 -16.49
N ALA A 209 -3.47 -11.95 -16.27
CA ALA A 209 -2.47 -12.30 -17.29
C ALA A 209 -2.46 -13.82 -17.54
N LYS A 210 -2.57 -14.65 -16.48
CA LYS A 210 -2.69 -16.11 -16.60
C LYS A 210 -3.98 -16.54 -17.30
N GLU A 211 -5.07 -15.79 -17.14
CA GLU A 211 -6.33 -15.99 -17.86
C GLU A 211 -6.31 -15.45 -19.29
N GLY A 212 -5.23 -14.85 -19.74
CA GLY A 212 -5.09 -14.28 -21.09
C GLY A 212 -5.91 -13.02 -21.34
N LYS A 213 -6.47 -12.37 -20.30
CA LYS A 213 -7.26 -11.13 -20.43
C LYS A 213 -6.39 -9.92 -20.75
N ILE A 214 -5.16 -9.93 -20.28
CA ILE A 214 -4.11 -8.93 -20.53
C ILE A 214 -2.77 -9.67 -20.71
N ARG A 215 -1.78 -9.00 -21.28
CA ARG A 215 -0.43 -9.59 -21.43
C ARG A 215 0.53 -8.99 -20.44
N ALA A 216 1.20 -9.81 -19.62
CA ALA A 216 2.32 -9.41 -18.80
C ALA A 216 3.59 -9.29 -19.65
N VAL A 217 4.23 -8.13 -19.63
CA VAL A 217 5.44 -7.83 -20.42
C VAL A 217 6.70 -7.87 -19.54
N ALA A 218 6.61 -7.31 -18.34
CA ALA A 218 7.73 -7.29 -17.38
C ALA A 218 7.24 -7.04 -15.95
N GLN A 219 8.14 -7.22 -14.98
CA GLN A 219 7.92 -6.86 -13.59
C GLN A 219 8.90 -5.76 -13.14
N THR A 220 8.50 -4.97 -12.15
CA THR A 220 9.17 -3.70 -11.82
C THR A 220 10.29 -3.80 -10.78
N THR A 221 10.48 -4.96 -10.18
CA THR A 221 11.54 -5.23 -9.20
C THR A 221 12.89 -5.47 -9.89
N ALA A 222 14.00 -5.30 -9.15
CA ALA A 222 15.34 -5.57 -9.67
C ALA A 222 15.58 -7.06 -9.99
N LYS A 223 14.86 -7.96 -9.31
CA LYS A 223 14.91 -9.42 -9.53
C LYS A 223 13.52 -9.95 -9.80
N ARG A 224 13.45 -11.07 -10.53
CA ARG A 224 12.16 -11.73 -10.83
C ARG A 224 11.53 -12.30 -9.56
N SER A 225 10.23 -12.10 -9.41
CA SER A 225 9.44 -12.72 -8.34
C SER A 225 9.27 -14.22 -8.62
N ALA A 226 9.28 -15.01 -7.56
CA ALA A 226 9.01 -16.45 -7.64
C ALA A 226 7.58 -16.78 -8.11
N ALA A 227 6.63 -15.83 -7.98
CA ALA A 227 5.26 -16.01 -8.48
C ALA A 227 5.13 -15.93 -10.01
N ALA A 228 6.11 -15.29 -10.68
CA ALA A 228 6.15 -15.12 -12.12
C ALA A 228 7.60 -15.18 -12.66
N PRO A 229 8.30 -16.32 -12.51
CA PRO A 229 9.72 -16.45 -12.85
C PRO A 229 9.99 -16.28 -14.35
N ASP A 230 9.00 -16.56 -15.19
CA ASP A 230 9.09 -16.45 -16.65
C ASP A 230 8.89 -15.03 -17.16
N VAL A 231 8.37 -14.11 -16.32
CA VAL A 231 8.18 -12.70 -16.67
C VAL A 231 9.49 -11.96 -16.38
N PRO A 232 10.16 -11.36 -17.38
CA PRO A 232 11.43 -10.64 -17.16
C PRO A 232 11.21 -9.39 -16.30
N THR A 233 12.31 -8.83 -15.76
CA THR A 233 12.22 -7.51 -15.12
C THR A 233 12.42 -6.39 -16.14
N VAL A 234 11.84 -5.21 -15.87
CA VAL A 234 12.12 -4.02 -16.67
C VAL A 234 13.62 -3.69 -16.63
N ALA A 235 14.27 -3.93 -15.48
CA ALA A 235 15.71 -3.70 -15.28
C ALA A 235 16.61 -4.51 -16.23
N GLU A 236 16.16 -5.69 -16.70
CA GLU A 236 16.89 -6.50 -17.69
C GLU A 236 17.06 -5.77 -19.04
N THR A 237 16.18 -4.81 -19.33
CA THR A 237 16.24 -3.99 -20.57
C THR A 237 16.60 -2.52 -20.27
N VAL A 238 16.17 -2.00 -19.11
CA VAL A 238 16.34 -0.60 -18.69
C VAL A 238 17.14 -0.57 -17.40
N PRO A 239 18.48 -0.50 -17.45
CA PRO A 239 19.32 -0.47 -16.26
C PRO A 239 18.92 0.67 -15.29
N GLY A 240 18.85 0.36 -14.00
CA GLY A 240 18.48 1.30 -12.95
C GLY A 240 16.98 1.45 -12.73
N PHE A 241 16.13 0.76 -13.50
CA PHE A 241 14.70 0.72 -13.21
C PHE A 241 14.42 -0.18 -12.02
N GLU A 242 13.83 0.40 -10.98
CA GLU A 242 13.32 -0.35 -9.83
C GLU A 242 12.18 0.39 -9.15
N ALA A 243 11.00 -0.24 -9.12
CA ALA A 243 9.80 0.29 -8.48
C ALA A 243 9.08 -0.81 -7.71
N THR A 244 9.45 -1.00 -6.45
CA THR A 244 8.80 -1.96 -5.54
C THR A 244 7.64 -1.28 -4.82
N THR A 245 6.49 -1.93 -4.83
CA THR A 245 5.34 -1.54 -4.00
C THR A 245 5.44 -2.20 -2.64
N TRP A 246 5.13 -1.47 -1.58
CA TRP A 246 5.07 -2.01 -0.23
C TRP A 246 3.82 -1.57 0.52
N PHE A 247 3.44 -2.36 1.52
CA PHE A 247 2.27 -2.16 2.38
C PHE A 247 2.67 -2.30 3.84
N ALA A 248 2.15 -1.41 4.66
CA ALA A 248 2.45 -1.38 6.08
C ALA A 248 1.24 -0.90 6.89
N VAL A 249 1.21 -1.21 8.17
CA VAL A 249 0.19 -0.69 9.08
C VAL A 249 0.79 0.40 9.95
N PHE A 250 0.04 1.49 10.06
CA PHE A 250 0.33 2.60 10.95
C PHE A 250 -0.90 2.91 11.83
N ALA A 251 -0.64 3.47 12.99
CA ALA A 251 -1.63 4.03 13.90
C ALA A 251 -1.49 5.57 13.96
N PRO A 252 -2.45 6.32 14.50
CA PRO A 252 -2.29 7.75 14.79
C PRO A 252 -1.08 8.01 15.69
N ALA A 253 -0.44 9.16 15.51
CA ALA A 253 0.69 9.57 16.35
C ALA A 253 0.31 9.59 17.83
N GLY A 254 1.19 9.09 18.69
CA GLY A 254 0.95 9.02 20.14
C GLY A 254 0.15 7.81 20.62
N THR A 255 -0.16 6.85 19.75
CA THR A 255 -0.75 5.56 20.16
C THR A 255 0.17 4.86 21.17
N PRO A 256 -0.36 4.37 22.32
CA PRO A 256 0.44 3.77 23.39
C PRO A 256 1.31 2.61 22.90
N LYS A 257 2.54 2.50 23.41
CA LYS A 257 3.50 1.50 22.95
C LYS A 257 3.07 0.06 23.19
N ASP A 258 2.37 -0.22 24.26
CA ASP A 258 1.80 -1.54 24.59
C ASP A 258 0.71 -1.94 23.62
N VAL A 259 -0.12 -0.99 23.19
CA VAL A 259 -1.14 -1.16 22.15
C VAL A 259 -0.46 -1.48 20.79
N VAL A 260 0.54 -0.70 20.40
CA VAL A 260 1.33 -0.93 19.17
C VAL A 260 1.98 -2.31 19.20
N ALA A 261 2.63 -2.65 20.32
CA ALA A 261 3.29 -3.95 20.48
C ALA A 261 2.30 -5.12 20.36
N LYS A 262 1.10 -5.00 20.93
CA LYS A 262 0.05 -6.03 20.83
C LYS A 262 -0.41 -6.22 19.39
N ILE A 263 -0.67 -5.13 18.65
CA ILE A 263 -1.07 -5.19 17.24
C ILE A 263 0.06 -5.76 16.39
N ASN A 264 1.31 -5.30 16.59
CA ASN A 264 2.48 -5.82 15.88
C ASN A 264 2.67 -7.33 16.10
N ALA A 265 2.58 -7.80 17.36
CA ALA A 265 2.70 -9.22 17.68
C ALA A 265 1.62 -10.06 16.97
N GLU A 266 0.38 -9.57 16.92
CA GLU A 266 -0.69 -10.27 16.22
C GLU A 266 -0.50 -10.27 14.71
N MET A 267 -0.02 -9.17 14.12
CA MET A 267 0.36 -9.14 12.71
C MET A 267 1.48 -10.12 12.40
N GLN A 268 2.52 -10.17 13.24
CA GLN A 268 3.59 -11.17 13.11
C GLN A 268 3.05 -12.59 13.16
N ARG A 269 2.09 -12.88 14.07
CA ARG A 269 1.48 -14.19 14.16
C ARG A 269 0.71 -14.54 12.88
N VAL A 270 -0.17 -13.66 12.42
CA VAL A 270 -1.05 -13.89 11.26
C VAL A 270 -0.24 -14.09 9.98
N PHE A 271 0.68 -13.17 9.68
CA PHE A 271 1.44 -13.21 8.43
C PHE A 271 2.59 -14.23 8.41
N LYS A 272 2.78 -14.98 9.51
CA LYS A 272 3.64 -16.18 9.58
C LYS A 272 2.85 -17.49 9.48
N LEU A 273 1.51 -17.46 9.47
CA LEU A 273 0.71 -18.67 9.29
C LEU A 273 0.99 -19.29 7.91
N PRO A 274 1.22 -20.61 7.83
CA PRO A 274 1.61 -21.28 6.58
C PRO A 274 0.64 -21.03 5.43
N ASP A 275 -0.67 -21.11 5.69
CA ASP A 275 -1.75 -20.89 4.71
C ASP A 275 -1.78 -19.43 4.22
N VAL A 276 -1.48 -18.47 5.08
CA VAL A 276 -1.39 -17.04 4.73
C VAL A 276 -0.14 -16.80 3.87
N VAL A 277 1.01 -17.32 4.29
CA VAL A 277 2.28 -17.18 3.55
C VAL A 277 2.18 -17.83 2.16
N GLU A 278 1.59 -19.02 2.05
CA GLU A 278 1.37 -19.69 0.76
C GLU A 278 0.48 -18.86 -0.15
N LYS A 279 -0.66 -18.37 0.37
CA LYS A 279 -1.57 -17.50 -0.39
C LYS A 279 -0.91 -16.21 -0.84
N MET A 280 -0.12 -15.56 0.03
CA MET A 280 0.64 -14.36 -0.32
C MET A 280 1.64 -14.63 -1.45
N LYS A 281 2.45 -15.69 -1.34
CA LYS A 281 3.44 -16.07 -2.37
C LYS A 281 2.78 -16.39 -3.70
N ALA A 282 1.66 -17.12 -3.71
CA ALA A 282 0.91 -17.44 -4.94
C ALA A 282 0.42 -16.18 -5.67
N LEU A 283 0.19 -15.10 -4.93
CA LEU A 283 -0.22 -13.78 -5.45
C LEU A 283 0.97 -12.85 -5.76
N GLY A 284 2.21 -13.28 -5.52
CA GLY A 284 3.39 -12.43 -5.71
C GLY A 284 3.57 -11.35 -4.63
N LEU A 285 2.96 -11.57 -3.47
CA LEU A 285 3.23 -10.80 -2.26
C LEU A 285 4.38 -11.45 -1.50
N GLU A 286 5.42 -10.69 -1.24
CA GLU A 286 6.57 -11.13 -0.43
C GLU A 286 6.36 -10.71 1.02
N PRO A 287 6.05 -11.67 1.94
CA PRO A 287 5.82 -11.32 3.34
C PRO A 287 7.12 -10.82 3.97
N TRP A 288 7.04 -9.67 4.61
CA TRP A 288 8.11 -9.13 5.43
C TRP A 288 7.50 -8.36 6.60
N ILE A 289 7.37 -9.05 7.74
CA ILE A 289 6.81 -8.42 8.93
C ILE A 289 7.93 -7.85 9.77
N SER A 290 7.91 -6.54 9.95
CA SER A 290 8.92 -5.79 10.68
C SER A 290 8.47 -5.44 12.11
N THR A 291 9.43 -5.01 12.93
CA THR A 291 9.17 -4.22 14.13
C THR A 291 8.74 -2.78 13.72
N PRO A 292 8.14 -2.00 14.64
CA PRO A 292 7.85 -0.59 14.40
C PRO A 292 9.08 0.24 14.03
N GLU A 293 10.22 -0.01 14.68
CA GLU A 293 11.48 0.68 14.45
C GLU A 293 12.09 0.37 13.08
N GLU A 294 12.02 -0.90 12.66
CA GLU A 294 12.43 -1.32 11.32
C GLU A 294 11.57 -0.65 10.24
N LEU A 295 10.24 -0.59 10.45
CA LEU A 295 9.34 0.11 9.54
C LEU A 295 9.67 1.59 9.43
N ALA A 296 9.91 2.28 10.57
CA ALA A 296 10.27 3.69 10.56
C ALA A 296 11.56 3.95 9.75
N LYS A 297 12.58 3.12 9.95
CA LYS A 297 13.86 3.21 9.23
C LYS A 297 13.66 2.94 7.73
N TYR A 298 12.88 1.92 7.39
CA TYR A 298 12.57 1.59 6.00
C TYR A 298 11.81 2.72 5.30
N GLN A 299 10.77 3.25 5.94
CA GLN A 299 10.00 4.39 5.43
C GLN A 299 10.90 5.59 5.13
N ALA A 300 11.80 5.95 6.04
CA ALA A 300 12.73 7.06 5.84
C ALA A 300 13.61 6.87 4.59
N THR A 301 14.11 5.65 4.36
CA THR A 301 14.89 5.29 3.17
C THR A 301 14.04 5.41 1.88
N GLU A 302 12.83 4.89 1.93
CA GLU A 302 11.88 4.92 0.80
C GLU A 302 11.45 6.37 0.46
N MET A 303 11.25 7.22 1.45
CA MET A 303 10.94 8.64 1.21
C MET A 303 12.05 9.34 0.42
N VAL A 304 13.31 9.10 0.73
CA VAL A 304 14.47 9.66 0.00
C VAL A 304 14.51 9.12 -1.43
N LYS A 305 14.36 7.80 -1.60
CA LYS A 305 14.32 7.14 -2.91
C LYS A 305 13.22 7.73 -3.80
N TRP A 306 12.01 7.78 -3.29
CA TRP A 306 10.86 8.23 -4.08
C TRP A 306 10.85 9.74 -4.33
N ALA A 307 11.38 10.56 -3.42
CA ALA A 307 11.57 11.98 -3.68
C ALA A 307 12.51 12.21 -4.88
N LYS A 308 13.58 11.40 -4.99
CA LYS A 308 14.46 11.44 -6.17
C LYS A 308 13.72 11.00 -7.44
N VAL A 309 12.97 9.89 -7.39
CA VAL A 309 12.21 9.36 -8.54
C VAL A 309 11.17 10.39 -9.01
N VAL A 310 10.41 10.99 -8.11
CA VAL A 310 9.41 12.03 -8.45
C VAL A 310 10.09 13.22 -9.10
N LYS A 311 11.20 13.70 -8.54
CA LYS A 311 11.98 14.82 -9.10
C LYS A 311 12.50 14.50 -10.50
N ASP A 312 13.14 13.35 -10.68
CA ASP A 312 13.78 12.94 -11.94
C ASP A 312 12.76 12.65 -13.04
N SER A 313 11.60 12.12 -12.70
CA SER A 313 10.51 11.85 -13.65
C SER A 313 9.68 13.08 -14.00
N GLY A 314 9.80 14.16 -13.23
CA GLY A 314 8.97 15.36 -13.39
C GLY A 314 7.48 15.12 -13.07
N ALA A 315 7.14 13.99 -12.41
CA ALA A 315 5.77 13.66 -12.03
C ALA A 315 5.20 14.72 -11.07
N LYS A 316 3.93 15.10 -11.28
CA LYS A 316 3.19 16.06 -10.44
C LYS A 316 1.78 15.56 -10.20
N ALA A 317 1.19 15.98 -9.08
CA ALA A 317 -0.19 15.66 -8.72
C ALA A 317 -1.15 16.79 -9.10
N ASP A 318 -0.66 18.02 -9.23
CA ASP A 318 -1.37 19.29 -9.44
C ASP A 318 -0.53 20.26 -10.29
#